data_f3564a6c113a4d6423c149b38dbc9c6d
#
_entry.id   f3564a6c113a4d6423c149b38dbc9c6d
#
_cell.length_a   1.000
_cell.length_b   1.000
_cell.length_c   1.000
_cell.angle_alpha   90.00
_cell.angle_beta   90.00
_cell.angle_gamma   90.00
#
_symmetry.space_group_name_H-M   'P 1'
#
loop_
_entity.id
_entity.type
_entity.pdbx_description
1 polymer ?
#
loop_
_entity_poly.entity_id
_entity_poly.type
_entity_poly.pdbx_seq_one_letter_code
_entity_poly.pdbx_strand_id
1 'polypeptide(L)'
;MSTFNHADSSVSNTDETPSGEGSGGIVFLFFLIGLAASLIVGWVVFPKLLYSQKHQPVDFNHALHNELVSEGCESCHFFREDGTFSGAPKLAQCIECHEDVQGESEEEKKFVEEYVQKEIEVPWLIYARQPDCVFFSHAAHVKTGKMDCVTCHGEMGESTTLRVYESNRITGYSRDIWGHNIAGFRRNTWDRMKMDDCAECHQQKKEMLASVQTQKEGCFVCHK
;
A
#
# COMPACT_ATOMS: atom_id res chain seq x y z
N MET A 1 74.89 -54.41 51.38
CA MET A 1 75.12 -53.49 50.25
C MET A 1 74.15 -53.92 49.15
N SER A 2 73.06 -53.22 49.13
CA SER A 2 71.99 -53.49 48.13
C SER A 2 71.90 -52.34 47.15
N THR A 3 72.13 -52.62 45.93
CA THR A 3 71.96 -51.68 44.81
C THR A 3 70.57 -51.82 44.27
N PHE A 4 69.78 -50.74 44.33
CA PHE A 4 68.47 -50.63 43.70
C PHE A 4 68.65 -50.17 42.28
N ASN A 5 68.17 -50.97 41.34
CA ASN A 5 68.00 -50.58 39.93
C ASN A 5 66.63 -49.86 39.74
N HIS A 6 66.70 -48.63 39.30
CA HIS A 6 65.54 -47.88 38.85
C HIS A 6 65.24 -48.27 37.37
N ALA A 7 64.08 -48.85 37.13
CA ALA A 7 63.55 -49.06 35.79
C ALA A 7 62.80 -47.79 35.37
N ASP A 8 63.32 -47.19 34.35
CA ASP A 8 62.67 -46.03 33.67
C ASP A 8 61.59 -46.54 32.71
N SER A 9 60.33 -46.28 33.05
CA SER A 9 59.16 -46.56 32.15
C SER A 9 58.73 -45.27 31.48
N SER A 10 59.27 -45.06 30.27
CA SER A 10 58.79 -44.03 29.34
C SER A 10 57.41 -44.39 28.82
N VAL A 11 56.34 -43.75 29.33
CA VAL A 11 55.01 -43.78 28.77
C VAL A 11 54.98 -42.73 27.69
N SER A 12 54.96 -43.16 26.42
CA SER A 12 54.67 -42.31 25.26
C SER A 12 53.17 -42.07 25.18
N ASN A 13 52.68 -40.92 25.62
CA ASN A 13 51.37 -40.45 25.31
C ASN A 13 51.36 -39.94 23.85
N THR A 14 50.83 -40.74 22.96
CA THR A 14 50.38 -40.23 21.63
C THR A 14 48.99 -39.63 21.80
N ASP A 15 48.94 -38.33 22.09
CA ASP A 15 47.72 -37.53 21.91
C ASP A 15 47.45 -37.41 20.40
N GLU A 16 46.71 -38.35 19.85
CA GLU A 16 46.06 -38.17 18.54
C GLU A 16 44.85 -37.23 18.74
N THR A 17 45.05 -35.92 18.54
CA THR A 17 43.96 -34.99 18.33
C THR A 17 43.31 -35.34 16.97
N PRO A 18 42.01 -35.68 16.97
CA PRO A 18 41.33 -35.90 15.69
C PRO A 18 41.33 -34.59 14.92
N SER A 19 42.03 -34.58 13.78
CA SER A 19 42.00 -33.48 12.82
C SER A 19 40.57 -33.34 12.26
N GLY A 20 39.80 -32.40 12.84
CA GLY A 20 38.47 -32.04 12.37
C GLY A 20 38.48 -31.23 11.06
N GLU A 21 39.11 -31.73 10.04
CA GLU A 21 39.22 -31.09 8.70
C GLU A 21 38.00 -31.29 7.81
N GLY A 22 36.81 -31.23 8.30
CA GLY A 22 35.61 -31.39 7.43
C GLY A 22 34.40 -30.55 7.83
N SER A 23 34.33 -30.08 9.09
CA SER A 23 33.13 -29.45 9.63
C SER A 23 32.91 -27.98 9.19
N GLY A 24 34.00 -27.23 8.96
CA GLY A 24 33.88 -25.79 8.64
C GLY A 24 33.14 -25.50 7.32
N GLY A 25 33.42 -26.29 6.30
CA GLY A 25 32.77 -26.12 5.01
C GLY A 25 31.27 -26.45 5.04
N ILE A 26 30.90 -27.48 5.78
CA ILE A 26 29.50 -27.87 5.96
C ILE A 26 28.74 -26.82 6.77
N VAL A 27 29.30 -26.32 7.85
CA VAL A 27 28.72 -25.26 8.66
C VAL A 27 28.51 -23.99 7.84
N PHE A 28 29.52 -23.61 7.03
CA PHE A 28 29.42 -22.46 6.13
C PHE A 28 28.35 -22.64 5.07
N LEU A 29 28.24 -23.84 4.48
CA LEU A 29 27.19 -24.16 3.51
C LEU A 29 25.79 -24.01 4.13
N PHE A 30 25.55 -24.59 5.31
CA PHE A 30 24.28 -24.45 6.01
C PHE A 30 23.97 -23.01 6.43
N PHE A 31 25.00 -22.24 6.79
CA PHE A 31 24.83 -20.81 7.03
C PHE A 31 24.36 -20.05 5.78
N LEU A 32 24.97 -20.31 4.62
CA LEU A 32 24.55 -19.68 3.36
C LEU A 32 23.13 -20.08 2.96
N ILE A 33 22.78 -21.35 3.10
CA ILE A 33 21.42 -21.85 2.81
C ILE A 33 20.41 -21.16 3.76
N GLY A 34 20.71 -21.12 5.06
CA GLY A 34 19.86 -20.45 6.05
C GLY A 34 19.70 -18.96 5.78
N LEU A 35 20.79 -18.28 5.42
CA LEU A 35 20.77 -16.87 5.02
C LEU A 35 19.91 -16.64 3.77
N ALA A 36 20.12 -17.43 2.72
CA ALA A 36 19.32 -17.33 1.51
C ALA A 36 17.84 -17.61 1.78
N ALA A 37 17.53 -18.66 2.54
CA ALA A 37 16.15 -18.97 2.93
C ALA A 37 15.52 -17.85 3.75
N SER A 38 16.21 -17.27 4.71
CA SER A 38 15.69 -16.15 5.52
C SER A 38 15.45 -14.90 4.70
N LEU A 39 16.33 -14.60 3.74
CA LEU A 39 16.12 -13.49 2.80
C LEU A 39 14.89 -13.74 1.92
N ILE A 40 14.72 -14.93 1.37
CA ILE A 40 13.53 -15.27 0.56
C ILE A 40 12.26 -15.15 1.41
N VAL A 41 12.26 -15.72 2.60
CA VAL A 41 11.10 -15.63 3.51
C VAL A 41 10.80 -14.18 3.87
N GLY A 42 11.80 -13.40 4.26
CA GLY A 42 11.63 -12.00 4.68
C GLY A 42 11.22 -11.06 3.55
N TRP A 43 11.74 -11.23 2.34
CA TRP A 43 11.51 -10.29 1.23
C TRP A 43 10.42 -10.72 0.25
N VAL A 44 10.12 -12.00 0.17
CA VAL A 44 9.14 -12.52 -0.81
C VAL A 44 7.91 -13.08 -0.12
N VAL A 45 8.09 -13.99 0.84
CA VAL A 45 6.97 -14.69 1.48
C VAL A 45 6.24 -13.78 2.46
N PHE A 46 6.97 -13.17 3.38
CA PHE A 46 6.39 -12.31 4.42
C PHE A 46 5.58 -11.13 3.84
N PRO A 47 6.07 -10.34 2.85
CA PRO A 47 5.27 -9.28 2.26
C PRO A 47 3.98 -9.78 1.60
N LYS A 48 4.01 -10.96 0.97
CA LYS A 48 2.79 -11.55 0.37
C LYS A 48 1.76 -11.95 1.43
N LEU A 49 2.22 -12.50 2.55
CA LEU A 49 1.35 -12.89 3.66
C LEU A 49 0.83 -11.68 4.44
N LEU A 50 1.59 -10.58 4.45
CA LEU A 50 1.25 -9.37 5.18
C LEU A 50 0.04 -8.64 4.58
N TYR A 51 -0.18 -8.75 3.27
CA TYR A 51 -1.25 -8.07 2.57
C TYR A 51 -2.38 -9.02 2.19
N SER A 52 -3.62 -8.57 2.44
CA SER A 52 -4.82 -9.20 1.92
C SER A 52 -5.28 -8.47 0.67
N GLN A 53 -5.81 -9.21 -0.28
CA GLN A 53 -6.41 -8.69 -1.50
C GLN A 53 -7.90 -8.97 -1.49
N LYS A 54 -8.70 -7.97 -1.87
CA LYS A 54 -10.16 -8.09 -2.00
C LYS A 54 -10.60 -7.35 -3.25
N HIS A 55 -11.51 -7.95 -4.01
CA HIS A 55 -12.21 -7.23 -5.07
C HIS A 55 -13.21 -6.24 -4.47
N GLN A 56 -13.50 -5.18 -5.21
CA GLN A 56 -14.56 -4.27 -4.85
C GLN A 56 -15.92 -5.01 -4.87
N PRO A 57 -16.91 -4.56 -4.10
CA PRO A 57 -18.23 -5.17 -4.09
C PRO A 57 -18.89 -5.20 -5.48
N VAL A 58 -18.67 -4.15 -6.25
CA VAL A 58 -19.11 -3.98 -7.65
C VAL A 58 -17.91 -3.48 -8.44
N ASP A 59 -17.70 -3.99 -9.64
CA ASP A 59 -16.66 -3.48 -10.54
C ASP A 59 -17.20 -2.30 -11.35
N PHE A 60 -16.78 -1.09 -10.97
CA PHE A 60 -17.27 0.15 -11.54
C PHE A 60 -16.42 0.62 -12.73
N ASN A 61 -17.05 0.96 -13.83
CA ASN A 61 -16.40 1.46 -15.04
C ASN A 61 -16.43 2.99 -15.08
N HIS A 62 -15.35 3.64 -14.65
CA HIS A 62 -15.25 5.11 -14.68
C HIS A 62 -15.25 5.66 -16.10
N ALA A 63 -14.59 5.00 -17.07
CA ALA A 63 -14.52 5.48 -18.46
C ALA A 63 -15.92 5.64 -19.06
N LEU A 64 -16.77 4.63 -18.90
CA LEU A 64 -18.15 4.69 -19.39
C LEU A 64 -18.95 5.83 -18.71
N HIS A 65 -18.89 5.93 -17.39
CA HIS A 65 -19.64 6.95 -16.65
C HIS A 65 -19.13 8.37 -16.94
N ASN A 66 -17.82 8.54 -17.11
CA ASN A 66 -17.23 9.85 -17.44
C ASN A 66 -17.67 10.38 -18.82
N GLU A 67 -18.03 9.49 -19.77
CA GLU A 67 -18.61 9.88 -21.04
C GLU A 67 -20.10 10.29 -20.94
N LEU A 68 -20.81 9.78 -19.93
CA LEU A 68 -22.24 10.01 -19.74
C LEU A 68 -22.57 11.25 -18.91
N VAL A 69 -21.60 11.74 -18.11
CA VAL A 69 -21.81 12.89 -17.23
C VAL A 69 -21.15 14.16 -17.74
N SER A 70 -21.72 15.32 -17.42
CA SER A 70 -21.28 16.61 -17.98
C SER A 70 -20.10 17.24 -17.24
N GLU A 71 -19.93 16.97 -15.94
CA GLU A 71 -18.92 17.61 -15.07
C GLU A 71 -17.77 16.69 -14.71
N GLY A 72 -17.62 15.56 -15.44
CA GLY A 72 -16.56 14.59 -15.20
C GLY A 72 -16.54 14.08 -13.77
N CYS A 73 -15.37 14.16 -13.12
CA CYS A 73 -15.20 13.66 -11.74
C CYS A 73 -16.16 14.30 -10.73
N GLU A 74 -16.47 15.60 -10.92
CA GLU A 74 -17.29 16.36 -9.96
C GLU A 74 -18.78 16.00 -10.02
N SER A 75 -19.25 15.33 -11.06
CA SER A 75 -20.61 14.79 -11.12
C SER A 75 -20.91 13.80 -10.00
N CYS A 76 -19.91 13.05 -9.57
CA CYS A 76 -20.05 12.02 -8.52
C CYS A 76 -19.22 12.33 -7.27
N HIS A 77 -18.07 13.02 -7.41
CA HIS A 77 -17.15 13.37 -6.35
C HIS A 77 -17.12 14.88 -6.14
N PHE A 78 -18.14 15.43 -5.51
CA PHE A 78 -18.37 16.86 -5.41
C PHE A 78 -18.05 17.44 -4.03
N PHE A 79 -18.03 18.76 -3.96
CA PHE A 79 -18.00 19.49 -2.70
C PHE A 79 -19.41 19.89 -2.28
N ARG A 80 -19.77 19.59 -1.04
CA ARG A 80 -21.04 20.00 -0.46
C ARG A 80 -21.07 21.51 -0.24
N GLU A 81 -22.24 22.06 0.07
CA GLU A 81 -22.42 23.50 0.34
C GLU A 81 -21.55 24.00 1.52
N ASP A 82 -21.35 23.15 2.51
CA ASP A 82 -20.49 23.43 3.65
C ASP A 82 -18.97 23.36 3.35
N GLY A 83 -18.61 23.06 2.10
CA GLY A 83 -17.24 22.92 1.62
C GLY A 83 -16.59 21.56 1.90
N THR A 84 -17.30 20.63 2.51
CA THR A 84 -16.78 19.27 2.72
C THR A 84 -16.84 18.47 1.42
N PHE A 85 -15.86 17.58 1.22
CA PHE A 85 -15.81 16.70 0.04
C PHE A 85 -16.69 15.47 0.25
N SER A 86 -17.45 15.07 -0.79
CA SER A 86 -18.41 13.96 -0.70
C SER A 86 -17.76 12.60 -0.47
N GLY A 87 -16.54 12.40 -0.99
CA GLY A 87 -15.88 11.11 -1.00
C GLY A 87 -16.45 10.16 -2.05
N ALA A 88 -16.56 8.87 -1.74
CA ALA A 88 -17.22 7.90 -2.60
C ALA A 88 -18.72 8.23 -2.73
N PRO A 89 -19.31 8.08 -3.94
CA PRO A 89 -20.72 8.36 -4.15
C PRO A 89 -21.64 7.51 -3.26
N LYS A 90 -22.75 8.11 -2.85
CA LYS A 90 -23.82 7.45 -2.13
C LYS A 90 -24.76 6.73 -3.09
N LEU A 91 -25.45 5.70 -2.61
CA LEU A 91 -26.43 4.96 -3.39
C LEU A 91 -27.49 5.89 -4.05
N ALA A 92 -27.94 6.92 -3.34
CA ALA A 92 -28.89 7.89 -3.84
C ALA A 92 -28.48 8.56 -5.15
N GLN A 93 -27.16 8.80 -5.36
CA GLN A 93 -26.66 9.38 -6.61
C GLN A 93 -26.69 8.38 -7.76
N CYS A 94 -26.50 7.11 -7.46
CA CYS A 94 -26.54 6.04 -8.46
C CYS A 94 -27.96 5.75 -8.94
N ILE A 95 -28.92 5.79 -8.03
CA ILE A 95 -30.35 5.50 -8.30
C ILE A 95 -30.95 6.48 -9.32
N GLU A 96 -30.45 7.72 -9.41
CA GLU A 96 -30.93 8.70 -10.39
C GLU A 96 -30.92 8.15 -11.82
N CYS A 97 -30.02 7.23 -12.13
CA CYS A 97 -29.94 6.55 -13.42
C CYS A 97 -30.21 5.04 -13.33
N HIS A 98 -29.89 4.42 -12.18
CA HIS A 98 -29.91 2.97 -11.96
C HIS A 98 -31.07 2.52 -11.05
N GLU A 99 -32.25 3.12 -11.17
CA GLU A 99 -33.45 2.58 -10.53
C GLU A 99 -33.74 1.15 -11.03
N ASP A 100 -33.49 0.92 -12.34
CA ASP A 100 -33.51 -0.37 -13.01
C ASP A 100 -32.19 -0.57 -13.80
N VAL A 101 -31.96 -1.81 -14.26
CA VAL A 101 -30.81 -2.15 -15.12
C VAL A 101 -30.93 -1.42 -16.46
N GLN A 102 -29.90 -0.63 -16.81
CA GLN A 102 -29.87 0.16 -18.02
C GLN A 102 -29.18 -0.54 -19.20
N GLY A 103 -28.20 -1.42 -18.88
CA GLY A 103 -27.38 -2.11 -19.87
C GLY A 103 -27.44 -3.63 -19.76
N GLU A 104 -26.44 -4.28 -20.31
CA GLU A 104 -26.32 -5.75 -20.31
C GLU A 104 -25.23 -6.26 -19.36
N SER A 105 -24.61 -5.37 -18.56
CA SER A 105 -23.51 -5.73 -17.68
C SER A 105 -24.00 -6.58 -16.49
N GLU A 106 -23.32 -7.69 -16.24
CA GLU A 106 -23.59 -8.53 -15.07
C GLU A 106 -23.28 -7.79 -13.75
N GLU A 107 -22.27 -6.90 -13.75
CA GLU A 107 -21.95 -6.09 -12.57
C GLU A 107 -23.04 -5.05 -12.28
N GLU A 108 -23.68 -4.49 -13.31
CA GLU A 108 -24.82 -3.60 -13.15
C GLU A 108 -26.05 -4.35 -12.61
N LYS A 109 -26.36 -5.52 -13.16
CA LYS A 109 -27.47 -6.37 -12.63
C LYS A 109 -27.25 -6.68 -11.16
N LYS A 110 -26.04 -7.10 -10.81
CA LYS A 110 -25.65 -7.35 -9.44
C LYS A 110 -25.79 -6.10 -8.55
N PHE A 111 -25.39 -4.93 -9.07
CA PHE A 111 -25.53 -3.67 -8.34
C PHE A 111 -27.01 -3.35 -8.08
N VAL A 112 -27.87 -3.46 -9.08
CA VAL A 112 -29.31 -3.19 -8.94
C VAL A 112 -29.96 -4.19 -7.98
N GLU A 113 -29.72 -5.50 -8.14
CA GLU A 113 -30.33 -6.55 -7.32
C GLU A 113 -29.82 -6.56 -5.89
N GLU A 114 -28.55 -6.31 -5.65
CA GLU A 114 -27.95 -6.44 -4.33
C GLU A 114 -27.97 -5.14 -3.52
N TYR A 115 -27.95 -3.99 -4.16
CA TYR A 115 -27.84 -2.70 -3.47
C TYR A 115 -29.05 -1.80 -3.70
N VAL A 116 -29.46 -1.58 -4.95
CA VAL A 116 -30.58 -0.65 -5.25
C VAL A 116 -31.90 -1.19 -4.73
N GLN A 117 -32.29 -2.42 -5.09
CA GLN A 117 -33.55 -3.02 -4.67
C GLN A 117 -33.64 -3.26 -3.17
N LYS A 118 -32.50 -3.38 -2.50
CA LYS A 118 -32.44 -3.59 -1.05
C LYS A 118 -32.22 -2.29 -0.25
N GLU A 119 -32.03 -1.17 -0.95
CA GLU A 119 -31.72 0.13 -0.36
C GLU A 119 -30.48 0.09 0.56
N ILE A 120 -29.44 -0.67 0.17
CA ILE A 120 -28.22 -0.85 0.94
C ILE A 120 -27.08 -0.09 0.26
N GLU A 121 -26.38 0.76 1.03
CA GLU A 121 -25.17 1.44 0.55
C GLU A 121 -24.10 0.44 0.12
N VAL A 122 -23.45 0.69 -1.01
CA VAL A 122 -22.34 -0.15 -1.48
C VAL A 122 -21.16 0.00 -0.50
N PRO A 123 -20.66 -1.09 0.08
CA PRO A 123 -19.56 -1.03 1.04
C PRO A 123 -18.20 -0.89 0.34
N TRP A 124 -17.99 0.24 -0.34
CA TRP A 124 -16.77 0.51 -1.07
C TRP A 124 -15.51 0.35 -0.22
N LEU A 125 -14.54 -0.35 -0.76
CA LEU A 125 -13.22 -0.47 -0.16
C LEU A 125 -12.38 0.75 -0.57
N ILE A 126 -12.29 1.74 0.32
CA ILE A 126 -11.66 3.02 0.02
C ILE A 126 -10.13 2.87 -0.07
N TYR A 127 -9.63 2.94 -1.28
CA TYR A 127 -8.22 2.71 -1.58
C TYR A 127 -7.31 3.83 -1.07
N ALA A 128 -7.74 5.06 -1.21
CA ALA A 128 -6.98 6.26 -0.84
C ALA A 128 -7.33 6.79 0.57
N ARG A 129 -7.81 5.91 1.48
CA ARG A 129 -8.09 6.30 2.86
C ARG A 129 -6.79 6.66 3.58
N GLN A 130 -6.71 7.90 4.06
CA GLN A 130 -5.59 8.33 4.89
C GLN A 130 -5.67 7.73 6.29
N PRO A 131 -4.53 7.46 6.95
CA PRO A 131 -4.50 7.13 8.37
C PRO A 131 -5.10 8.25 9.23
N ASP A 132 -5.68 7.89 10.37
CA ASP A 132 -6.36 8.85 11.26
C ASP A 132 -5.41 9.93 11.82
N CYS A 133 -4.11 9.66 11.82
CA CYS A 133 -3.06 10.62 12.21
C CYS A 133 -2.68 11.61 11.08
N VAL A 134 -3.23 11.46 9.87
CA VAL A 134 -2.92 12.33 8.72
C VAL A 134 -4.09 13.25 8.44
N PHE A 135 -3.82 14.55 8.54
CA PHE A 135 -4.77 15.56 8.14
C PHE A 135 -4.62 15.91 6.65
N PHE A 136 -5.66 15.67 5.88
CA PHE A 136 -5.73 16.03 4.47
C PHE A 136 -7.05 16.73 4.16
N SER A 137 -7.00 17.79 3.37
CA SER A 137 -8.17 18.55 2.94
C SER A 137 -8.23 18.67 1.43
N HIS A 138 -9.21 18.03 0.80
CA HIS A 138 -9.50 18.23 -0.63
C HIS A 138 -9.81 19.70 -0.94
N ALA A 139 -10.57 20.39 -0.09
CA ALA A 139 -10.91 21.80 -0.31
C ALA A 139 -9.65 22.69 -0.40
N ALA A 140 -8.65 22.45 0.44
CA ALA A 140 -7.40 23.21 0.41
C ALA A 140 -6.63 22.97 -0.91
N HIS A 141 -6.60 21.75 -1.41
CA HIS A 141 -5.85 21.40 -2.61
C HIS A 141 -6.61 21.74 -3.89
N VAL A 142 -7.88 21.39 -3.99
CA VAL A 142 -8.69 21.57 -5.19
C VAL A 142 -9.26 22.99 -5.29
N LYS A 143 -9.98 23.48 -4.24
CA LYS A 143 -10.62 24.81 -4.31
C LYS A 143 -9.61 25.94 -4.17
N THR A 144 -8.70 25.85 -3.20
CA THR A 144 -7.72 26.90 -2.93
C THR A 144 -6.47 26.74 -3.81
N GLY A 145 -5.92 25.53 -3.86
CA GLY A 145 -4.71 25.22 -4.61
C GLY A 145 -4.92 25.06 -6.11
N LYS A 146 -6.18 25.00 -6.59
CA LYS A 146 -6.55 24.83 -7.99
C LYS A 146 -5.89 23.63 -8.65
N MET A 147 -5.79 22.54 -7.92
CA MET A 147 -5.20 21.30 -8.40
C MET A 147 -6.26 20.40 -9.01
N ASP A 148 -5.96 19.84 -10.18
CA ASP A 148 -6.81 18.88 -10.85
C ASP A 148 -6.78 17.53 -10.14
N CYS A 149 -7.89 16.79 -10.20
CA CYS A 149 -8.05 15.48 -9.58
C CYS A 149 -6.98 14.49 -10.05
N VAL A 150 -6.67 14.50 -11.34
CA VAL A 150 -5.67 13.63 -11.99
C VAL A 150 -4.25 13.83 -11.45
N THR A 151 -3.94 15.01 -10.92
CA THR A 151 -2.62 15.28 -10.32
C THR A 151 -2.30 14.29 -9.20
N CYS A 152 -3.30 13.95 -8.39
CA CYS A 152 -3.17 13.07 -7.25
C CYS A 152 -3.66 11.65 -7.54
N HIS A 153 -4.78 11.51 -8.24
CA HIS A 153 -5.42 10.22 -8.49
C HIS A 153 -5.01 9.55 -9.80
N GLY A 154 -4.28 10.26 -10.70
CA GLY A 154 -3.98 9.77 -12.05
C GLY A 154 -5.24 9.70 -12.91
N GLU A 155 -5.15 9.03 -14.03
CA GLU A 155 -6.23 8.95 -15.05
C GLU A 155 -7.32 7.94 -14.62
N MET A 156 -7.89 8.13 -13.42
CA MET A 156 -8.96 7.25 -12.94
C MET A 156 -10.22 7.32 -13.79
N GLY A 157 -10.49 8.48 -14.40
CA GLY A 157 -11.61 8.66 -15.33
C GLY A 157 -11.56 7.78 -16.58
N GLU A 158 -10.41 7.22 -16.91
CA GLU A 158 -10.22 6.30 -18.06
C GLU A 158 -10.25 4.82 -17.64
N SER A 159 -10.42 4.53 -16.37
CA SER A 159 -10.40 3.14 -15.89
C SER A 159 -11.71 2.43 -16.23
N THR A 160 -11.60 1.26 -16.85
CA THR A 160 -12.75 0.40 -17.18
C THR A 160 -13.10 -0.60 -16.09
N THR A 161 -12.20 -0.76 -15.11
CA THR A 161 -12.36 -1.67 -13.96
C THR A 161 -11.79 -1.03 -12.71
N LEU A 162 -12.26 -1.45 -11.55
CA LEU A 162 -11.66 -1.07 -10.28
C LEU A 162 -10.49 -1.98 -9.93
N ARG A 163 -9.44 -1.38 -9.37
CA ARG A 163 -8.29 -2.16 -8.91
C ARG A 163 -8.61 -2.98 -7.68
N VAL A 164 -7.92 -4.12 -7.56
CA VAL A 164 -7.99 -4.97 -6.37
C VAL A 164 -7.52 -4.18 -5.15
N TYR A 165 -8.37 -4.12 -4.13
CA TYR A 165 -8.03 -3.48 -2.87
C TYR A 165 -7.02 -4.34 -2.11
N GLU A 166 -5.90 -3.74 -1.77
CA GLU A 166 -4.88 -4.36 -0.91
C GLU A 166 -4.86 -3.67 0.45
N SER A 167 -4.88 -4.45 1.52
CA SER A 167 -4.72 -3.91 2.87
C SER A 167 -3.70 -4.71 3.67
N ASN A 168 -2.93 -3.99 4.49
CA ASN A 168 -2.02 -4.60 5.43
C ASN A 168 -2.81 -5.27 6.57
N ARG A 169 -2.54 -6.55 6.83
CA ARG A 169 -3.27 -7.34 7.86
C ARG A 169 -3.03 -6.86 9.29
N ILE A 170 -1.94 -6.15 9.51
CA ILE A 170 -1.57 -5.64 10.84
C ILE A 170 -2.15 -4.24 11.04
N THR A 171 -1.96 -3.34 10.09
CA THR A 171 -2.35 -1.93 10.22
C THR A 171 -3.76 -1.65 9.72
N GLY A 172 -4.33 -2.51 8.90
CA GLY A 172 -5.62 -2.31 8.24
C GLY A 172 -5.62 -1.28 7.10
N TYR A 173 -4.50 -0.62 6.84
CA TYR A 173 -4.40 0.38 5.79
C TYR A 173 -4.01 -0.22 4.45
N SER A 174 -4.36 0.49 3.38
CA SER A 174 -3.96 0.10 2.04
C SER A 174 -2.44 0.22 1.88
N ARG A 175 -1.92 -0.52 0.92
CA ARG A 175 -0.49 -0.55 0.60
C ARG A 175 0.06 0.79 0.13
N ASP A 176 -0.81 1.61 -0.45
CA ASP A 176 -0.44 2.86 -1.10
C ASP A 176 -0.27 4.05 -0.13
N ILE A 177 -0.57 3.87 1.16
CA ILE A 177 -0.40 4.96 2.14
C ILE A 177 1.06 5.19 2.54
N TRP A 178 1.92 4.20 2.32
CA TRP A 178 3.34 4.30 2.67
C TRP A 178 4.13 5.03 1.58
N GLY A 179 5.19 5.72 1.95
CA GLY A 179 6.16 6.32 1.04
C GLY A 179 6.80 5.32 0.07
N HIS A 180 7.82 5.74 -0.64
CA HIS A 180 8.56 4.82 -1.51
C HIS A 180 9.01 3.60 -0.72
N ASN A 181 8.93 2.41 -1.32
CA ASN A 181 9.48 1.23 -0.68
C ASN A 181 11.01 1.40 -0.49
N ILE A 182 11.61 0.55 0.34
CA ILE A 182 13.06 0.61 0.67
C ILE A 182 13.94 0.63 -0.58
N ALA A 183 13.49 0.03 -1.68
CA ALA A 183 14.22 0.00 -2.96
C ALA A 183 13.90 1.20 -3.87
N GLY A 184 13.00 2.11 -3.48
CA GLY A 184 12.60 3.28 -4.28
C GLY A 184 11.74 2.96 -5.50
N PHE A 185 11.27 1.73 -5.66
CA PHE A 185 10.46 1.32 -6.80
C PHE A 185 8.99 1.62 -6.55
N ARG A 186 8.35 2.28 -7.48
CA ARG A 186 6.88 2.35 -7.55
C ARG A 186 6.36 1.06 -8.15
N ARG A 187 5.42 0.42 -7.48
CA ARG A 187 4.86 -0.86 -7.91
C ARG A 187 3.91 -0.73 -9.08
N ASN A 188 3.15 0.34 -9.09
CA ASN A 188 2.08 0.56 -10.05
C ASN A 188 2.00 2.04 -10.43
N THR A 189 1.46 2.35 -11.60
CA THR A 189 1.28 3.73 -12.08
C THR A 189 0.32 4.56 -11.23
N TRP A 190 -0.63 3.90 -10.56
CA TRP A 190 -1.56 4.53 -9.62
C TRP A 190 -1.02 4.67 -8.19
N ASP A 191 0.19 4.18 -7.92
CA ASP A 191 0.85 4.23 -6.63
C ASP A 191 1.43 5.65 -6.40
N ARG A 192 0.53 6.63 -6.45
CA ARG A 192 0.81 8.05 -6.31
C ARG A 192 0.37 8.57 -4.96
N MET A 193 0.82 9.77 -4.61
CA MET A 193 0.45 10.52 -3.41
C MET A 193 0.73 9.77 -2.11
N LYS A 194 1.91 9.20 -2.05
CA LYS A 194 2.51 8.74 -0.80
C LYS A 194 3.10 9.93 -0.05
N MET A 195 3.46 9.70 1.20
CA MET A 195 4.05 10.73 2.06
C MET A 195 5.20 11.51 1.38
N ASP A 196 6.08 10.81 0.68
CA ASP A 196 7.21 11.43 -0.01
C ASP A 196 6.77 12.29 -1.21
N ASP A 197 5.76 11.86 -1.95
CA ASP A 197 5.20 12.64 -3.07
C ASP A 197 4.54 13.93 -2.55
N CYS A 198 3.82 13.85 -1.43
CA CYS A 198 3.25 15.03 -0.77
C CYS A 198 4.34 15.99 -0.31
N ALA A 199 5.36 15.48 0.36
CA ALA A 199 6.48 16.28 0.87
C ALA A 199 7.25 16.98 -0.26
N GLU A 200 7.51 16.26 -1.37
CA GLU A 200 8.19 16.82 -2.55
C GLU A 200 7.35 17.92 -3.21
N CYS A 201 6.06 17.68 -3.44
CA CYS A 201 5.16 18.66 -4.01
C CYS A 201 5.07 19.92 -3.12
N HIS A 202 4.92 19.76 -1.81
CA HIS A 202 4.88 20.87 -0.87
C HIS A 202 6.19 21.66 -0.85
N GLN A 203 7.33 21.00 -0.92
CA GLN A 203 8.62 21.69 -1.00
C GLN A 203 8.72 22.55 -2.25
N GLN A 204 8.37 21.99 -3.42
CA GLN A 204 8.39 22.71 -4.69
C GLN A 204 7.43 23.91 -4.69
N LYS A 205 6.21 23.72 -4.18
CA LYS A 205 5.18 24.78 -4.11
C LYS A 205 5.51 25.86 -3.10
N LYS A 206 6.21 25.56 -2.02
CA LYS A 206 6.64 26.56 -1.04
C LYS A 206 7.55 27.61 -1.64
N GLU A 207 8.42 27.23 -2.56
CA GLU A 207 9.29 28.16 -3.27
C GLU A 207 8.50 29.14 -4.15
N MET A 208 7.30 28.74 -4.58
CA MET A 208 6.43 29.50 -5.47
C MET A 208 5.32 30.25 -4.73
N LEU A 209 4.82 29.74 -3.62
CA LEU A 209 3.64 30.23 -2.91
C LEU A 209 3.90 30.31 -1.41
N ALA A 210 3.95 31.53 -0.89
CA ALA A 210 4.14 31.79 0.55
C ALA A 210 3.03 31.19 1.46
N SER A 211 1.88 30.86 0.88
CA SER A 211 0.76 30.22 1.60
C SER A 211 0.94 28.71 1.86
N VAL A 212 1.91 28.06 1.20
CA VAL A 212 2.22 26.66 1.45
C VAL A 212 3.14 26.55 2.66
N GLN A 213 2.57 26.10 3.77
CA GLN A 213 3.22 26.16 5.09
C GLN A 213 4.14 24.97 5.39
N THR A 214 4.62 24.20 4.40
CA THR A 214 5.42 23.03 4.70
C THR A 214 6.85 23.12 4.22
N GLN A 215 7.77 22.72 5.08
CA GLN A 215 9.09 22.27 4.68
C GLN A 215 9.06 20.76 4.48
N LYS A 216 9.98 20.21 3.69
CA LYS A 216 10.11 18.77 3.46
C LYS A 216 10.08 17.94 4.75
N GLU A 217 10.55 18.53 5.84
CA GLU A 217 10.66 17.91 7.17
C GLU A 217 9.57 18.38 8.15
N GLY A 218 8.55 19.08 7.66
CA GLY A 218 7.45 19.56 8.48
C GLY A 218 6.43 18.47 8.79
N CYS A 219 6.84 17.41 9.51
CA CYS A 219 6.00 16.25 9.81
C CYS A 219 4.66 16.64 10.42
N PHE A 220 4.66 17.61 11.32
CA PHE A 220 3.47 18.05 12.06
C PHE A 220 2.48 18.91 11.27
N VAL A 221 2.73 19.20 10.00
CA VAL A 221 1.75 19.86 9.13
C VAL A 221 0.67 18.89 8.70
N CYS A 222 1.06 17.64 8.43
CA CYS A 222 0.17 16.56 8.01
C CYS A 222 -0.13 15.58 9.14
N HIS A 223 0.76 15.43 10.12
CA HIS A 223 0.58 14.51 11.23
C HIS A 223 0.21 15.27 12.51
N LYS A 224 -0.86 14.83 13.15
CA LYS A 224 -1.34 15.35 14.42
C LYS A 224 -1.26 14.30 15.51
#